data_aa5b426de6fa75a28dc4ac4a6798df96
#
_entry.id   aa5b426de6fa75a28dc4ac4a6798df96
#
_cell.length_a   1.000
_cell.length_b   1.000
_cell.length_c   1.000
_cell.angle_alpha   90.00
_cell.angle_beta   90.00
_cell.angle_gamma   90.00
#
_symmetry.space_group_name_H-M   'P 1'
#
loop_
_entity.id
_entity.type
_entity.pdbx_description
1 polymer ?
#
loop_
_entity_poly.entity_id
_entity_poly.type
_entity_poly.pdbx_seq_one_letter_code
_entity_poly.pdbx_strand_id
1 'polypeptide(L)'
;MLVYSAITSLDGYTTDAEGNFDWSAPDEEVLAFLNDRERPIGTYLYGRLMYEVMHYWESVDLAGQSAAARDFAGIWRSADKIVYSSSLPEATTARTRVERSFDPEAVRALKQQGDVSIGGPPLAAHAIRAGLVDGYEFYVTPFIVGGGLPALPSDVRASLDLVDERRFASGVVYLRYQSRS
;
A
#
# COMPACT_ATOMS: atom_id res chain seq x y z
N MET A 1 4.94 -9.51 -10.03
CA MET A 1 4.58 -9.86 -8.62
C MET A 1 3.44 -8.97 -8.15
N LEU A 2 2.56 -9.46 -7.21
CA LEU A 2 1.63 -8.61 -6.46
C LEU A 2 2.12 -8.47 -5.02
N VAL A 3 2.40 -7.24 -4.60
CA VAL A 3 2.84 -6.93 -3.23
C VAL A 3 1.74 -6.17 -2.50
N TYR A 4 1.40 -6.60 -1.30
CA TYR A 4 0.58 -5.82 -0.38
C TYR A 4 1.50 -5.07 0.57
N SER A 5 1.48 -3.74 0.48
CA SER A 5 2.28 -2.85 1.31
C SER A 5 1.39 -2.03 2.24
N ALA A 6 1.76 -1.93 3.52
CA ALA A 6 1.03 -1.14 4.50
C ALA A 6 1.92 -0.64 5.65
N ILE A 7 1.64 0.58 6.13
CA ILE A 7 2.16 1.08 7.40
C ILE A 7 1.13 0.72 8.47
N THR A 8 1.57 0.11 9.57
CA THR A 8 0.67 -0.40 10.62
C THR A 8 1.11 0.04 12.00
N SER A 9 0.16 0.07 12.92
CA SER A 9 0.45 0.10 14.35
C SER A 9 1.06 -1.25 14.80
N LEU A 10 1.64 -1.28 15.99
CA LEU A 10 2.20 -2.51 16.58
C LEU A 10 1.12 -3.58 16.78
N ASP A 11 -0.10 -3.17 17.06
CA ASP A 11 -1.27 -4.05 17.21
C ASP A 11 -2.02 -4.33 15.88
N GLY A 12 -1.43 -3.93 14.72
CA GLY A 12 -1.81 -4.43 13.39
C GLY A 12 -2.93 -3.66 12.68
N TYR A 13 -3.15 -2.40 13.01
CA TYR A 13 -4.15 -1.54 12.37
C TYR A 13 -3.51 -0.53 11.41
N THR A 14 -4.23 -0.13 10.38
CA THR A 14 -3.80 0.94 9.44
C THR A 14 -4.43 2.29 9.77
N THR A 15 -5.53 2.30 10.49
CA THR A 15 -6.14 3.49 11.09
C THR A 15 -6.61 3.14 12.51
N ASP A 16 -6.80 4.15 13.36
CA ASP A 16 -7.48 3.98 14.64
C ASP A 16 -9.00 3.81 14.45
N ALA A 17 -9.74 3.71 15.56
CA ALA A 17 -11.19 3.52 15.57
C ALA A 17 -11.97 4.71 14.99
N GLU A 18 -11.40 5.91 15.06
CA GLU A 18 -11.93 7.15 14.49
C GLU A 18 -11.53 7.35 13.01
N GLY A 19 -10.69 6.47 12.47
CA GLY A 19 -10.20 6.53 11.09
C GLY A 19 -8.94 7.40 10.91
N ASN A 20 -8.30 7.87 11.99
CA ASN A 20 -7.07 8.63 11.91
C ASN A 20 -5.85 7.72 11.69
N PHE A 21 -4.85 8.26 10.99
CA PHE A 21 -3.59 7.58 10.69
C PHE A 21 -2.36 8.50 10.75
N ASP A 22 -2.46 9.67 11.39
CA ASP A 22 -1.36 10.65 11.49
C ASP A 22 -0.12 10.06 12.17
N TRP A 23 -0.32 9.12 13.10
CA TRP A 23 0.74 8.36 13.77
C TRP A 23 1.54 7.45 12.83
N SER A 24 1.05 7.19 11.62
CA SER A 24 1.69 6.33 10.63
C SER A 24 2.57 7.08 9.62
N ALA A 25 2.65 8.42 9.72
CA ALA A 25 3.44 9.22 8.80
C ALA A 25 4.93 8.80 8.87
N PRO A 26 5.53 8.33 7.76
CA PRO A 26 6.92 7.91 7.74
C PRO A 26 7.85 9.12 7.87
N ASP A 27 8.93 8.98 8.64
CA ASP A 27 10.02 9.93 8.63
C ASP A 27 10.83 9.84 7.32
N GLU A 28 11.80 10.73 7.16
CA GLU A 28 12.62 10.82 5.93
C GLU A 28 13.39 9.53 5.64
N GLU A 29 13.92 8.84 6.68
CA GLU A 29 14.66 7.59 6.51
C GLU A 29 13.73 6.45 6.03
N VAL A 30 12.58 6.32 6.68
CA VAL A 30 11.57 5.31 6.32
C VAL A 30 11.02 5.58 4.93
N LEU A 31 10.71 6.85 4.61
CA LEU A 31 10.15 7.22 3.32
C LEU A 31 11.16 6.99 2.17
N ALA A 32 12.43 7.32 2.38
CA ALA A 32 13.47 7.06 1.39
C ALA A 32 13.63 5.55 1.11
N PHE A 33 13.59 4.72 2.14
CA PHE A 33 13.62 3.27 1.99
C PHE A 33 12.36 2.74 1.28
N LEU A 34 11.19 3.25 1.64
CA LEU A 34 9.92 2.92 0.98
C LEU A 34 9.99 3.25 -0.51
N ASN A 35 10.54 4.40 -0.88
CA ASN A 35 10.71 4.79 -2.28
C ASN A 35 11.50 3.75 -3.09
N ASP A 36 12.58 3.22 -2.53
CA ASP A 36 13.39 2.19 -3.20
C ASP A 36 12.59 0.90 -3.44
N ARG A 37 11.64 0.59 -2.54
CA ARG A 37 10.72 -0.57 -2.67
C ARG A 37 9.60 -0.31 -3.69
N GLU A 38 9.11 0.92 -3.76
CA GLU A 38 8.02 1.32 -4.66
C GLU A 38 8.53 1.64 -6.09
N ARG A 39 9.81 1.95 -6.27
CA ARG A 39 10.39 2.32 -7.57
C ARG A 39 10.18 1.30 -8.69
N PRO A 40 10.26 -0.03 -8.47
CA PRO A 40 9.98 -1.02 -9.50
C PRO A 40 8.49 -1.21 -9.79
N ILE A 41 7.59 -0.65 -8.97
CA ILE A 41 6.14 -0.82 -9.12
C ILE A 41 5.64 -0.05 -10.34
N GLY A 42 5.12 -0.78 -11.32
CA GLY A 42 4.53 -0.19 -12.52
C GLY A 42 3.04 0.15 -12.39
N THR A 43 2.32 -0.52 -11.47
CA THR A 43 0.88 -0.34 -11.31
C THR A 43 0.47 -0.41 -9.84
N TYR A 44 -0.33 0.54 -9.42
CA TYR A 44 -0.97 0.56 -8.10
C TYR A 44 -2.44 0.17 -8.18
N LEU A 45 -2.88 -0.69 -7.28
CA LEU A 45 -4.28 -1.06 -7.08
C LEU A 45 -4.80 -0.43 -5.79
N TYR A 46 -5.83 0.40 -5.90
CA TYR A 46 -6.41 1.11 -4.76
C TYR A 46 -7.92 0.89 -4.65
N GLY A 47 -8.43 0.78 -3.43
CA GLY A 47 -9.82 1.07 -3.16
C GLY A 47 -10.04 2.60 -3.16
N ARG A 48 -11.31 3.03 -3.16
CA ARG A 48 -11.68 4.45 -3.22
C ARG A 48 -11.00 5.28 -2.13
N LEU A 49 -11.10 4.89 -0.86
CA LEU A 49 -10.55 5.68 0.26
C LEU A 49 -9.02 5.80 0.17
N MET A 50 -8.33 4.72 -0.19
CA MET A 50 -6.88 4.77 -0.39
C MET A 50 -6.51 5.69 -1.56
N TYR A 51 -7.27 5.66 -2.65
CA TYR A 51 -7.06 6.58 -3.77
C TYR A 51 -7.26 8.04 -3.35
N GLU A 52 -8.28 8.35 -2.55
CA GLU A 52 -8.54 9.71 -2.04
C GLU A 52 -7.37 10.21 -1.18
N VAL A 53 -6.76 9.35 -0.35
CA VAL A 53 -5.55 9.68 0.41
C VAL A 53 -4.36 9.93 -0.51
N MET A 54 -4.14 9.03 -1.47
CA MET A 54 -2.99 9.08 -2.38
C MET A 54 -3.09 10.19 -3.43
N HIS A 55 -4.31 10.70 -3.69
CA HIS A 55 -4.55 11.83 -4.59
C HIS A 55 -3.72 13.08 -4.24
N TYR A 56 -3.36 13.24 -2.97
CA TYR A 56 -2.45 14.29 -2.50
C TYR A 56 -1.18 14.39 -3.36
N TRP A 57 -0.60 13.26 -3.76
CA TRP A 57 0.66 13.21 -4.51
C TRP A 57 0.56 13.71 -5.95
N GLU A 58 -0.65 13.81 -6.51
CA GLU A 58 -0.85 14.36 -7.87
C GLU A 58 -0.53 15.85 -7.95
N SER A 59 -0.96 16.61 -6.95
CA SER A 59 -0.95 18.08 -7.00
C SER A 59 -0.15 18.76 -5.90
N VAL A 60 0.48 18.00 -5.00
CA VAL A 60 1.29 18.57 -3.90
C VAL A 60 2.37 19.51 -4.44
N ASP A 61 2.51 20.70 -3.83
CA ASP A 61 3.62 21.61 -4.11
C ASP A 61 4.94 20.95 -3.61
N LEU A 62 5.83 20.70 -4.54
CA LEU A 62 7.10 20.05 -4.25
C LEU A 62 8.17 21.00 -3.70
N ALA A 63 7.98 22.31 -3.81
CA ALA A 63 9.00 23.30 -3.40
C ALA A 63 9.32 23.24 -1.90
N GLY A 64 8.30 22.95 -1.06
CA GLY A 64 8.47 22.83 0.39
C GLY A 64 8.66 21.40 0.90
N GLN A 65 8.71 20.40 0.00
CA GLN A 65 8.79 19.00 0.41
C GLN A 65 10.23 18.52 0.62
N SER A 66 10.39 17.49 1.45
CA SER A 66 11.66 16.80 1.62
C SER A 66 12.13 16.10 0.34
N ALA A 67 13.38 15.69 0.29
CA ALA A 67 13.92 14.98 -0.87
C ALA A 67 13.18 13.65 -1.12
N ALA A 68 12.90 12.89 -0.07
CA ALA A 68 12.16 11.64 -0.19
C ALA A 68 10.71 11.86 -0.61
N ALA A 69 10.05 12.91 -0.12
CA ALA A 69 8.68 13.24 -0.53
C ALA A 69 8.58 13.65 -2.01
N ARG A 70 9.55 14.43 -2.50
CA ARG A 70 9.63 14.76 -3.94
C ARG A 70 9.84 13.53 -4.80
N ASP A 71 10.72 12.65 -4.37
CA ASP A 71 11.02 11.39 -5.06
C ASP A 71 9.78 10.49 -5.11
N PHE A 72 9.09 10.29 -3.97
CA PHE A 72 7.85 9.52 -3.93
C PHE A 72 6.78 10.08 -4.86
N ALA A 73 6.58 11.41 -4.88
CA ALA A 73 5.65 12.04 -5.80
C ALA A 73 5.98 11.72 -7.27
N GLY A 74 7.26 11.69 -7.63
CA GLY A 74 7.72 11.30 -8.96
C GLY A 74 7.39 9.82 -9.27
N ILE A 75 7.68 8.91 -8.33
CA ILE A 75 7.37 7.48 -8.44
C ILE A 75 5.86 7.29 -8.65
N TRP A 76 5.04 7.88 -7.77
CA TRP A 76 3.60 7.72 -7.81
C TRP A 76 2.97 8.27 -9.10
N ARG A 77 3.40 9.47 -9.55
CA ARG A 77 2.91 10.10 -10.79
C ARG A 77 3.26 9.30 -12.03
N SER A 78 4.39 8.61 -12.04
CA SER A 78 4.87 7.84 -13.20
C SER A 78 4.17 6.48 -13.37
N ALA A 79 3.64 5.89 -12.30
CA ALA A 79 2.98 4.59 -12.32
C ALA A 79 1.54 4.67 -12.82
N ASP A 80 1.02 3.57 -13.35
CA ASP A 80 -0.40 3.40 -13.63
C ASP A 80 -1.18 3.13 -12.34
N LYS A 81 -2.42 3.58 -12.27
CA LYS A 81 -3.30 3.36 -11.11
C LYS A 81 -4.63 2.76 -11.55
N ILE A 82 -5.09 1.78 -10.81
CA ILE A 82 -6.42 1.16 -10.99
C ILE A 82 -7.18 1.33 -9.69
N VAL A 83 -8.29 2.05 -9.75
CA VAL A 83 -9.14 2.33 -8.60
C VAL A 83 -10.39 1.47 -8.68
N TYR A 84 -10.57 0.58 -7.71
CA TYR A 84 -11.75 -0.25 -7.59
C TYR A 84 -12.82 0.46 -6.78
N SER A 85 -13.89 0.90 -7.49
CA SER A 85 -14.98 1.62 -6.84
C SER A 85 -16.27 1.53 -7.63
N SER A 86 -17.35 1.14 -6.97
CA SER A 86 -18.70 1.15 -7.55
C SER A 86 -19.32 2.56 -7.62
N SER A 87 -18.82 3.50 -6.79
CA SER A 87 -19.43 4.82 -6.60
C SER A 87 -18.60 5.99 -7.15
N LEU A 88 -17.28 5.83 -7.35
CA LEU A 88 -16.45 6.88 -7.96
C LEU A 88 -16.78 6.99 -9.45
N PRO A 89 -17.31 8.12 -9.94
CA PRO A 89 -17.72 8.23 -11.34
C PRO A 89 -16.53 8.15 -12.30
N GLU A 90 -15.46 8.88 -12.00
CA GLU A 90 -14.22 8.93 -12.77
C GLU A 90 -13.03 9.25 -11.87
N ALA A 91 -11.82 8.93 -12.31
CA ALA A 91 -10.58 9.34 -11.66
C ALA A 91 -10.13 10.70 -12.19
N THR A 92 -9.55 11.50 -11.31
CA THR A 92 -9.10 12.88 -11.63
C THR A 92 -7.58 13.01 -11.73
N THR A 93 -6.84 11.92 -11.45
CA THR A 93 -5.39 11.87 -11.56
C THR A 93 -4.92 11.25 -12.87
N ALA A 94 -3.74 11.64 -13.33
CA ALA A 94 -3.15 11.09 -14.54
C ALA A 94 -2.89 9.57 -14.41
N ARG A 95 -2.90 8.86 -15.53
CA ARG A 95 -2.60 7.42 -15.61
C ARG A 95 -3.47 6.57 -14.69
N THR A 96 -4.73 6.95 -14.50
CA THR A 96 -5.65 6.32 -13.57
C THR A 96 -6.94 5.89 -14.27
N ARG A 97 -7.38 4.66 -14.05
CA ARG A 97 -8.68 4.18 -14.49
C ARG A 97 -9.49 3.62 -13.32
N VAL A 98 -10.80 3.65 -13.46
CA VAL A 98 -11.73 3.12 -12.46
C VAL A 98 -12.30 1.78 -12.95
N GLU A 99 -12.19 0.77 -12.10
CA GLU A 99 -12.82 -0.53 -12.29
C GLU A 99 -13.97 -0.70 -11.30
N ARG A 100 -15.09 -1.26 -11.75
CA ARG A 100 -16.32 -1.33 -10.93
C ARG A 100 -16.33 -2.49 -9.95
N SER A 101 -15.55 -3.53 -10.22
CA SER A 101 -15.42 -4.71 -9.38
C SER A 101 -14.01 -5.27 -9.43
N PHE A 102 -13.60 -5.92 -8.35
CA PHE A 102 -12.33 -6.63 -8.30
C PHE A 102 -12.43 -7.93 -9.09
N ASP A 103 -11.60 -8.07 -10.12
CA ASP A 103 -11.50 -9.28 -10.94
C ASP A 103 -10.15 -9.96 -10.70
N PRO A 104 -10.11 -11.14 -10.06
CA PRO A 104 -8.88 -11.89 -9.82
C PRO A 104 -8.10 -12.24 -11.10
N GLU A 105 -8.79 -12.54 -12.22
CA GLU A 105 -8.11 -12.89 -13.48
C GLU A 105 -7.43 -11.67 -14.11
N ALA A 106 -8.07 -10.50 -14.06
CA ALA A 106 -7.45 -9.27 -14.51
C ALA A 106 -6.19 -8.94 -13.69
N VAL A 107 -6.21 -9.18 -12.37
CA VAL A 107 -5.03 -8.98 -11.51
C VAL A 107 -3.91 -9.99 -11.84
N ARG A 108 -4.26 -11.26 -12.13
CA ARG A 108 -3.26 -12.25 -12.60
C ARG A 108 -2.59 -11.81 -13.90
N ALA A 109 -3.36 -11.26 -14.82
CA ALA A 109 -2.82 -10.75 -16.10
C ALA A 109 -1.88 -9.54 -15.87
N LEU A 110 -2.21 -8.62 -14.94
CA LEU A 110 -1.34 -7.50 -14.57
C LEU A 110 0.01 -7.96 -14.01
N LYS A 111 0.03 -8.98 -13.16
CA LYS A 111 1.25 -9.57 -12.58
C LYS A 111 2.22 -10.12 -13.65
N GLN A 112 1.73 -10.50 -14.82
CA GLN A 112 2.57 -10.94 -15.95
C GLN A 112 3.22 -9.78 -16.68
N GLN A 113 2.71 -8.56 -16.55
CA GLN A 113 3.20 -7.37 -17.23
C GLN A 113 4.25 -6.61 -16.42
N GLY A 114 4.28 -6.80 -15.09
CA GLY A 114 5.22 -6.13 -14.21
C GLY A 114 4.86 -6.29 -12.73
N ASP A 115 5.58 -5.56 -11.91
CA ASP A 115 5.31 -5.52 -10.48
C ASP A 115 4.13 -4.60 -10.17
N VAL A 116 3.26 -5.09 -9.31
CA VAL A 116 2.00 -4.47 -8.92
C VAL A 116 1.96 -4.32 -7.40
N SER A 117 1.58 -3.16 -6.90
CA SER A 117 1.34 -2.94 -5.48
C SER A 117 -0.16 -2.79 -5.23
N ILE A 118 -0.66 -3.36 -4.15
CA ILE A 118 -2.04 -3.18 -3.70
C ILE A 118 -2.05 -2.48 -2.35
N GLY A 119 -2.79 -1.39 -2.26
CA GLY A 119 -2.94 -0.58 -1.05
C GLY A 119 -4.38 -0.50 -0.56
N GLY A 120 -4.51 -0.39 0.75
CA GLY A 120 -5.80 -0.35 1.44
C GLY A 120 -6.32 -1.73 1.82
N PRO A 121 -6.49 -2.00 3.15
CA PRO A 121 -6.85 -3.31 3.67
C PRO A 121 -8.12 -3.93 3.07
N PRO A 122 -9.22 -3.17 2.82
CA PRO A 122 -10.43 -3.76 2.26
C PRO A 122 -10.21 -4.35 0.85
N LEU A 123 -9.44 -3.66 -0.01
CA LEU A 123 -9.13 -4.18 -1.33
C LEU A 123 -8.11 -5.33 -1.26
N ALA A 124 -7.06 -5.18 -0.44
CA ALA A 124 -6.06 -6.21 -0.24
C ALA A 124 -6.68 -7.53 0.26
N ALA A 125 -7.71 -7.47 1.10
CA ALA A 125 -8.42 -8.64 1.57
C ALA A 125 -9.03 -9.48 0.43
N HIS A 126 -9.52 -8.86 -0.65
CA HIS A 126 -9.99 -9.61 -1.83
C HIS A 126 -8.84 -10.35 -2.51
N ALA A 127 -7.70 -9.71 -2.69
CA ALA A 127 -6.52 -10.32 -3.30
C ALA A 127 -5.94 -11.44 -2.42
N ILE A 128 -5.90 -11.26 -1.10
CA ILE A 128 -5.42 -12.25 -0.12
C ILE A 128 -6.32 -13.49 -0.15
N ARG A 129 -7.65 -13.32 -0.09
CA ARG A 129 -8.61 -14.43 -0.17
C ARG A 129 -8.53 -15.19 -1.49
N ALA A 130 -8.20 -14.50 -2.58
CA ALA A 130 -8.00 -15.10 -3.90
C ALA A 130 -6.61 -15.74 -4.09
N GLY A 131 -5.73 -15.71 -3.07
CA GLY A 131 -4.37 -16.26 -3.15
C GLY A 131 -3.48 -15.55 -4.19
N LEU A 132 -3.71 -14.27 -4.43
CA LEU A 132 -3.01 -13.51 -5.47
C LEU A 132 -1.77 -12.79 -4.96
N VAL A 133 -1.68 -12.52 -3.65
CA VAL A 133 -0.60 -11.76 -3.03
C VAL A 133 0.64 -12.64 -2.92
N ASP A 134 1.72 -12.23 -3.57
CA ASP A 134 3.01 -12.94 -3.54
C ASP A 134 3.89 -12.46 -2.38
N GLY A 135 3.83 -11.16 -2.08
CA GLY A 135 4.64 -10.52 -1.04
C GLY A 135 3.82 -9.61 -0.14
N TYR A 136 4.21 -9.57 1.12
CA TYR A 136 3.64 -8.68 2.15
C TYR A 136 4.76 -7.80 2.68
N GLU A 137 4.57 -6.49 2.63
CA GLU A 137 5.51 -5.50 3.14
C GLU A 137 4.84 -4.65 4.21
N PHE A 138 5.30 -4.77 5.45
CA PHE A 138 4.76 -4.04 6.58
C PHE A 138 5.81 -3.12 7.20
N TYR A 139 5.43 -1.88 7.40
CA TYR A 139 6.18 -0.88 8.19
C TYR A 139 5.47 -0.75 9.53
N VAL A 140 5.93 -1.50 10.52
CA VAL A 140 5.31 -1.55 11.85
C VAL A 140 5.83 -0.39 12.68
N THR A 141 4.94 0.52 13.04
CA THR A 141 5.26 1.69 13.87
C THR A 141 5.22 1.33 15.36
N PRO A 142 5.93 2.07 16.23
CA PRO A 142 5.93 1.84 17.67
C PRO A 142 4.69 2.43 18.37
N PHE A 143 3.52 2.31 17.76
CA PHE A 143 2.24 2.79 18.30
C PHE A 143 1.28 1.63 18.54
N ILE A 144 0.48 1.72 19.59
CA ILE A 144 -0.68 0.86 19.84
C ILE A 144 -1.91 1.77 19.78
N VAL A 145 -2.88 1.42 18.93
CA VAL A 145 -4.10 2.23 18.71
C VAL A 145 -5.35 1.60 19.32
N GLY A 146 -5.28 0.32 19.71
CA GLY A 146 -6.33 -0.37 20.45
C GLY A 146 -7.56 -0.77 19.64
N GLY A 147 -7.54 -0.58 18.32
CA GLY A 147 -8.65 -0.90 17.42
C GLY A 147 -8.63 -0.01 16.18
N GLY A 148 -9.50 -0.32 15.21
CA GLY A 148 -9.58 0.42 13.96
C GLY A 148 -9.68 -0.47 12.74
N LEU A 149 -9.07 -0.07 11.62
CA LEU A 149 -9.06 -0.85 10.39
C LEU A 149 -7.87 -1.83 10.41
N PRO A 150 -8.11 -3.15 10.58
CA PRO A 150 -7.03 -4.13 10.62
C PRO A 150 -6.35 -4.25 9.25
N ALA A 151 -5.02 -4.38 9.25
CA ALA A 151 -4.24 -4.52 8.04
C ALA A 151 -4.51 -5.85 7.30
N LEU A 152 -4.80 -6.91 8.04
CA LEU A 152 -5.03 -8.24 7.49
C LEU A 152 -6.46 -8.73 7.77
N PRO A 153 -7.07 -9.51 6.85
CA PRO A 153 -8.37 -10.10 7.07
C PRO A 153 -8.31 -11.19 8.17
N SER A 154 -9.31 -11.24 9.03
CA SER A 154 -9.37 -12.17 10.16
C SER A 154 -9.75 -13.61 9.78
N ASP A 155 -10.26 -13.82 8.56
CA ASP A 155 -10.81 -15.08 8.04
C ASP A 155 -9.83 -15.85 7.14
N VAL A 156 -8.57 -15.40 7.04
CA VAL A 156 -7.52 -16.05 6.23
C VAL A 156 -6.43 -16.61 7.13
N ARG A 157 -5.99 -17.82 6.83
CA ARG A 157 -4.80 -18.44 7.43
C ARG A 157 -3.79 -18.74 6.34
N ALA A 158 -2.57 -18.24 6.50
CA ALA A 158 -1.46 -18.47 5.57
C ALA A 158 -0.16 -18.66 6.35
N SER A 159 0.74 -19.44 5.79
CA SER A 159 2.13 -19.52 6.25
C SER A 159 2.99 -18.72 5.32
N LEU A 160 3.85 -17.89 5.88
CA LEU A 160 4.70 -16.97 5.13
C LEU A 160 6.17 -17.22 5.53
N ASP A 161 7.08 -16.93 4.63
CA ASP A 161 8.51 -16.92 4.88
C ASP A 161 9.01 -15.47 5.00
N LEU A 162 9.70 -15.14 6.10
CA LEU A 162 10.39 -13.87 6.25
C LEU A 162 11.58 -13.83 5.29
N VAL A 163 11.60 -12.84 4.40
CA VAL A 163 12.63 -12.71 3.38
C VAL A 163 13.49 -11.45 3.52
N ASP A 164 13.01 -10.45 4.26
CA ASP A 164 13.76 -9.23 4.53
C ASP A 164 13.24 -8.54 5.79
N GLU A 165 14.11 -7.83 6.51
CA GLU A 165 13.77 -7.05 7.68
C GLU A 165 14.70 -5.84 7.84
N ARG A 166 14.18 -4.75 8.42
CA ARG A 166 15.00 -3.60 8.76
C ARG A 166 14.42 -2.83 9.94
N ARG A 167 15.28 -2.44 10.87
CA ARG A 167 14.98 -1.51 11.94
C ARG A 167 15.43 -0.10 11.56
N PHE A 168 14.57 0.89 11.79
CA PHE A 168 14.86 2.31 11.61
C PHE A 168 15.11 3.03 12.94
N ALA A 169 15.79 4.19 12.87
CA ALA A 169 16.09 4.98 14.06
C ALA A 169 14.84 5.48 14.79
N SER A 170 13.73 5.72 14.07
CA SER A 170 12.42 6.10 14.62
C SER A 170 11.73 5.00 15.44
N GLY A 171 12.24 3.77 15.41
CA GLY A 171 11.59 2.61 16.01
C GLY A 171 10.64 1.86 15.08
N VAL A 172 10.43 2.34 13.86
CA VAL A 172 9.72 1.58 12.82
C VAL A 172 10.52 0.33 12.48
N VAL A 173 9.81 -0.78 12.24
CA VAL A 173 10.39 -2.04 11.78
C VAL A 173 9.74 -2.40 10.45
N TYR A 174 10.54 -2.54 9.40
CA TYR A 174 10.11 -3.10 8.13
C TYR A 174 10.21 -4.61 8.16
N LEU A 175 9.18 -5.27 7.65
CA LEU A 175 9.11 -6.73 7.52
C LEU A 175 8.60 -7.06 6.11
N ARG A 176 9.32 -7.94 5.43
CA ARG A 176 8.89 -8.50 4.15
C ARG A 176 8.73 -10.00 4.25
N TYR A 177 7.54 -10.46 3.89
CA TYR A 177 7.23 -11.87 3.81
C TYR A 177 6.85 -12.28 2.39
N GLN A 178 7.05 -13.54 2.06
CA GLN A 178 6.54 -14.16 0.85
C GLN A 178 5.57 -15.29 1.18
N SER A 179 4.56 -15.46 0.33
CA SER A 179 3.64 -16.60 0.42
C SER A 179 4.42 -17.89 0.13
N ARG A 180 4.21 -18.90 0.97
CA ARG A 180 4.69 -20.26 0.67
C ARG A 180 3.86 -20.84 -0.48
N SER A 181 4.56 -21.38 -1.46
CA SER A 181 3.96 -22.12 -2.59
C SER A 181 3.29 -23.40 -2.11
#